data_f770a78c5316f97dc89fab50f11e8103
#
_entry.id   f770a78c5316f97dc89fab50f11e8103
#
_cell.length_a   1.000
_cell.length_b   1.000
_cell.length_c   1.000
_cell.angle_alpha   90.00
_cell.angle_beta   90.00
_cell.angle_gamma   90.00
#
_symmetry.space_group_name_H-M   'P 1'
#
loop_
_entity.id
_entity.type
_entity.pdbx_description
1 polymer ?
#
loop_
_entity_poly.entity_id
_entity_poly.type
_entity_poly.pdbx_seq_one_letter_code
_entity_poly.pdbx_strand_id
1 'polypeptide(L)'
;PAAGGKYAGVLRNRRFRVLWLSQFVSGLGDWLVIGLLIPLVTTLSGGSSLAVAGIMIAKIIPSLLFSSLIGVFVDRFDRRRLMIACDVARAVLTLFLLITNSLGLIYLIVLLMEIASLFFMPARNALIPRLVSADQVTVANGLAYTTQQASMIIGLTMSGAILAGFEAVVRWVLASDFPFVDVLVGPLATALLGPRAG
;
A
#
# COMPACT_ATOMS: atom_id res chain seq x y z
N PRO A 1 -33.51 -14.95 -7.06
CA PRO A 1 -32.60 -14.37 -8.02
C PRO A 1 -31.17 -14.71 -7.58
N ALA A 2 -30.43 -15.45 -8.44
CA ALA A 2 -29.09 -15.92 -8.11
C ALA A 2 -28.16 -14.78 -7.74
N ALA A 3 -27.33 -14.96 -6.71
CA ALA A 3 -26.36 -13.97 -6.21
C ALA A 3 -25.49 -13.36 -7.34
N GLY A 4 -25.16 -14.15 -8.37
CA GLY A 4 -24.41 -13.71 -9.53
C GLY A 4 -25.05 -12.55 -10.33
N GLY A 5 -26.38 -12.46 -10.38
CA GLY A 5 -27.06 -11.35 -11.08
C GLY A 5 -26.91 -9.99 -10.40
N LYS A 6 -26.78 -9.96 -9.06
CA LYS A 6 -26.60 -8.73 -8.29
C LYS A 6 -25.20 -8.15 -8.46
N TYR A 7 -24.16 -8.98 -8.45
CA TYR A 7 -22.78 -8.54 -8.71
C TYR A 7 -22.61 -8.02 -10.14
N ALA A 8 -23.17 -8.71 -11.14
CA ALA A 8 -23.14 -8.27 -12.52
C ALA A 8 -23.84 -6.91 -12.69
N GLY A 9 -24.96 -6.67 -11.99
CA GLY A 9 -25.68 -5.39 -12.01
C GLY A 9 -24.82 -4.23 -11.51
N VAL A 10 -24.11 -4.41 -10.39
CA VAL A 10 -23.23 -3.40 -9.80
C VAL A 10 -22.01 -3.12 -10.71
N LEU A 11 -21.37 -4.16 -11.25
CA LEU A 11 -20.20 -4.03 -12.13
C LEU A 11 -20.56 -3.47 -13.52
N ARG A 12 -21.82 -3.55 -13.95
CA ARG A 12 -22.29 -2.93 -15.19
C ARG A 12 -22.31 -1.41 -15.09
N ASN A 13 -22.41 -0.84 -13.89
CA ASN A 13 -22.28 0.60 -13.68
C ASN A 13 -20.85 1.06 -13.91
N ARG A 14 -20.59 1.79 -14.99
CA ARG A 14 -19.25 2.27 -15.37
C ARG A 14 -18.59 3.12 -14.27
N ARG A 15 -19.37 3.97 -13.58
CA ARG A 15 -18.83 4.86 -12.53
C ARG A 15 -18.36 4.05 -11.31
N PHE A 16 -19.16 3.06 -10.88
CA PHE A 16 -18.77 2.15 -9.81
C PHE A 16 -17.56 1.28 -10.20
N ARG A 17 -17.56 0.74 -11.41
CA ARG A 17 -16.44 -0.09 -11.90
C ARG A 17 -15.11 0.66 -11.92
N VAL A 18 -15.10 1.94 -12.36
CA VAL A 18 -13.89 2.76 -12.34
C VAL A 18 -13.43 2.99 -10.91
N LEU A 19 -14.33 3.34 -9.99
CA LEU A 19 -14.01 3.47 -8.57
C LEU A 19 -13.44 2.15 -8.01
N TRP A 20 -14.08 1.04 -8.28
CA TRP A 20 -13.70 -0.28 -7.80
C TRP A 20 -12.31 -0.72 -8.31
N LEU A 21 -12.04 -0.53 -9.61
CA LEU A 21 -10.72 -0.82 -10.19
C LEU A 21 -9.62 0.09 -9.63
N SER A 22 -9.91 1.38 -9.48
CA SER A 22 -8.92 2.30 -8.88
C SER A 22 -8.57 1.90 -7.45
N GLN A 23 -9.55 1.47 -6.66
CA GLN A 23 -9.33 0.96 -5.31
C GLN A 23 -8.49 -0.32 -5.29
N PHE A 24 -8.74 -1.24 -6.24
CA PHE A 24 -7.96 -2.46 -6.35
C PHE A 24 -6.48 -2.14 -6.59
N VAL A 25 -6.20 -1.28 -7.57
CA VAL A 25 -4.83 -0.89 -7.94
C VAL A 25 -4.15 -0.13 -6.78
N SER A 26 -4.85 0.85 -6.19
CA SER A 26 -4.32 1.61 -5.05
C SER A 26 -4.03 0.72 -3.85
N GLY A 27 -4.98 -0.18 -3.51
CA GLY A 27 -4.81 -1.13 -2.42
C GLY A 27 -3.67 -2.13 -2.65
N LEU A 28 -3.47 -2.60 -3.89
CA LEU A 28 -2.30 -3.41 -4.23
C LEU A 28 -1.00 -2.67 -3.94
N GLY A 29 -0.91 -1.41 -4.38
CA GLY A 29 0.26 -0.57 -4.14
C GLY A 29 0.56 -0.38 -2.66
N ASP A 30 -0.45 -0.06 -1.86
CA ASP A 30 -0.32 0.15 -0.42
C ASP A 30 0.25 -1.10 0.30
N TRP A 31 -0.29 -2.29 -0.01
CA TRP A 31 0.16 -3.54 0.62
C TRP A 31 1.52 -4.03 0.08
N LEU A 32 1.82 -3.74 -1.18
CA LEU A 32 3.12 -4.01 -1.78
C LEU A 32 4.20 -3.17 -1.09
N VAL A 33 3.94 -1.88 -0.86
CA VAL A 33 4.86 -0.99 -0.13
C VAL A 33 5.10 -1.49 1.29
N ILE A 34 4.05 -1.89 2.01
CA ILE A 34 4.18 -2.45 3.37
C ILE A 34 5.05 -3.72 3.36
N GLY A 35 4.81 -4.63 2.41
CA GLY A 35 5.58 -5.86 2.29
C GLY A 35 7.06 -5.63 1.98
N LEU A 36 7.40 -4.56 1.26
CA LEU A 36 8.79 -4.17 0.99
C LEU A 36 9.42 -3.37 2.14
N LEU A 37 8.60 -2.62 2.91
CA LEU A 37 9.09 -1.84 4.05
C LEU A 37 9.60 -2.71 5.21
N ILE A 38 9.00 -3.85 5.46
CA ILE A 38 9.39 -4.73 6.57
C ILE A 38 10.85 -5.19 6.40
N PRO A 39 11.28 -5.79 5.29
CA PRO A 39 12.68 -6.15 5.06
C PRO A 39 13.61 -4.93 5.08
N LEU A 40 13.21 -3.81 4.48
CA LEU A 40 14.01 -2.59 4.45
C LEU A 40 14.30 -2.09 5.86
N VAL A 41 13.28 -1.96 6.72
CA VAL A 41 13.45 -1.51 8.11
C VAL A 41 14.24 -2.53 8.92
N THR A 42 14.05 -3.82 8.68
CA THR A 42 14.85 -4.88 9.34
C THR A 42 16.33 -4.71 9.01
N THR A 43 16.66 -4.46 7.75
CA THR A 43 18.06 -4.27 7.30
C THR A 43 18.66 -2.99 7.89
N LEU A 44 17.93 -1.86 7.79
CA LEU A 44 18.41 -0.56 8.30
C LEU A 44 18.58 -0.52 9.82
N SER A 45 17.83 -1.34 10.54
CA SER A 45 17.88 -1.40 12.01
C SER A 45 18.80 -2.48 12.57
N GLY A 46 19.55 -3.20 11.71
CA GLY A 46 20.38 -4.32 12.15
C GLY A 46 19.58 -5.50 12.72
N GLY A 47 18.37 -5.76 12.23
CA GLY A 47 17.52 -6.86 12.65
C GLY A 47 16.61 -6.58 13.85
N SER A 48 16.43 -5.32 14.23
CA SER A 48 15.60 -4.94 15.38
C SER A 48 14.11 -5.18 15.15
N SER A 49 13.51 -6.11 15.87
CA SER A 49 12.05 -6.35 15.88
C SER A 49 11.27 -5.13 16.37
N LEU A 50 11.86 -4.31 17.25
CA LEU A 50 11.25 -3.08 17.75
C LEU A 50 11.12 -2.03 16.65
N ALA A 51 12.08 -1.95 15.74
CA ALA A 51 12.01 -1.07 14.59
C ALA A 51 10.87 -1.48 13.63
N VAL A 52 10.66 -2.78 13.41
CA VAL A 52 9.53 -3.28 12.62
C VAL A 52 8.20 -2.97 13.31
N ALA A 53 8.12 -3.15 14.63
CA ALA A 53 6.94 -2.77 15.41
C ALA A 53 6.63 -1.27 15.29
N GLY A 54 7.64 -0.42 15.17
CA GLY A 54 7.49 1.01 14.93
C GLY A 54 6.67 1.36 13.68
N ILE A 55 6.74 0.56 12.62
CA ILE A 55 5.88 0.72 11.43
C ILE A 55 4.41 0.54 11.81
N MET A 56 4.09 -0.49 12.59
CA MET A 56 2.71 -0.77 13.01
C MET A 56 2.19 0.34 13.92
N ILE A 57 3.04 0.85 14.81
CA ILE A 57 2.71 1.99 15.68
C ILE A 57 2.41 3.22 14.82
N ALA A 58 3.28 3.55 13.85
CA ALA A 58 3.07 4.68 12.93
C ALA A 58 1.76 4.57 12.13
N LYS A 59 1.32 3.37 11.81
CA LYS A 59 0.04 3.11 11.14
C LYS A 59 -1.19 3.24 12.08
N ILE A 60 -1.06 2.84 13.32
CA ILE A 60 -2.20 2.81 14.25
C ILE A 60 -2.46 4.18 14.90
N ILE A 61 -1.40 4.93 15.22
CA ILE A 61 -1.51 6.23 15.91
C ILE A 61 -2.48 7.19 15.22
N PRO A 62 -2.41 7.46 13.91
CA PRO A 62 -3.32 8.39 13.26
C PRO A 62 -4.78 7.98 13.38
N SER A 63 -5.07 6.68 13.26
CA SER A 63 -6.45 6.19 13.37
C SER A 63 -7.03 6.36 14.78
N LEU A 64 -6.22 6.15 15.81
CA LEU A 64 -6.64 6.38 17.20
C LEU A 64 -6.90 7.86 17.49
N LEU A 65 -6.07 8.76 16.96
CA LEU A 65 -6.16 10.19 17.27
C LEU A 65 -7.23 10.91 16.47
N PHE A 66 -7.44 10.54 15.21
CA PHE A 66 -8.22 11.35 14.26
C PHE A 66 -9.51 10.70 13.77
N SER A 67 -9.77 9.41 14.06
CA SER A 67 -10.94 8.69 13.51
C SER A 67 -12.27 9.37 13.76
N SER A 68 -12.47 9.97 14.94
CA SER A 68 -13.71 10.66 15.29
C SER A 68 -13.90 12.02 14.58
N LEU A 69 -12.80 12.68 14.21
CA LEU A 69 -12.83 14.00 13.59
C LEU A 69 -12.97 13.94 12.06
N ILE A 70 -12.50 12.87 11.46
CA ILE A 70 -12.38 12.75 9.99
C ILE A 70 -13.74 12.76 9.30
N GLY A 71 -14.77 12.14 9.90
CA GLY A 71 -16.11 12.14 9.34
C GLY A 71 -16.65 13.56 9.08
N VAL A 72 -16.45 14.46 10.04
CA VAL A 72 -16.88 15.86 9.94
C VAL A 72 -16.11 16.62 8.84
N PHE A 73 -14.83 16.33 8.69
CA PHE A 73 -14.02 16.94 7.64
C PHE A 73 -14.41 16.44 6.25
N VAL A 74 -14.57 15.14 6.08
CA VAL A 74 -14.89 14.51 4.76
C VAL A 74 -16.20 15.05 4.19
N ASP A 75 -17.18 15.39 5.04
CA ASP A 75 -18.46 15.92 4.58
C ASP A 75 -18.38 17.32 3.97
N ARG A 76 -17.31 18.08 4.26
CA ARG A 76 -17.08 19.44 3.71
C ARG A 76 -16.44 19.45 2.33
N PHE A 77 -15.87 18.33 1.87
CA PHE A 77 -15.13 18.24 0.62
C PHE A 77 -15.85 17.40 -0.43
N ASP A 78 -15.53 17.67 -1.68
CA ASP A 78 -15.91 16.77 -2.77
C ASP A 78 -15.21 15.43 -2.60
N ARG A 79 -16.00 14.38 -2.38
CA ARG A 79 -15.52 13.03 -2.03
C ARG A 79 -14.59 12.44 -3.07
N ARG A 80 -14.87 12.70 -4.35
CA ARG A 80 -14.03 12.21 -5.45
C ARG A 80 -12.68 12.93 -5.49
N ARG A 81 -12.69 14.25 -5.34
CA ARG A 81 -11.44 15.05 -5.32
C ARG A 81 -10.59 14.68 -4.11
N LEU A 82 -11.22 14.49 -2.96
CA LEU A 82 -10.53 14.07 -1.74
C LEU A 82 -9.85 12.71 -1.91
N MET A 83 -10.53 11.71 -2.50
CA MET A 83 -9.93 10.39 -2.77
C MET A 83 -8.73 10.50 -3.72
N ILE A 84 -8.84 11.29 -4.79
CA ILE A 84 -7.74 11.51 -5.74
C ILE A 84 -6.56 12.20 -5.03
N ALA A 85 -6.82 13.21 -4.22
CA ALA A 85 -5.77 13.89 -3.46
C ALA A 85 -5.05 12.93 -2.49
N CYS A 86 -5.78 12.04 -1.81
CA CYS A 86 -5.20 11.02 -0.95
C CYS A 86 -4.33 10.03 -1.74
N ASP A 87 -4.78 9.56 -2.90
CA ASP A 87 -4.01 8.64 -3.75
C ASP A 87 -2.74 9.31 -4.28
N VAL A 88 -2.82 10.57 -4.74
CA VAL A 88 -1.65 11.35 -5.19
C VAL A 88 -0.67 11.58 -4.05
N ALA A 89 -1.16 11.97 -2.87
CA ALA A 89 -0.32 12.17 -1.70
C ALA A 89 0.45 10.88 -1.32
N ARG A 90 -0.25 9.73 -1.30
CA ARG A 90 0.39 8.44 -1.01
C ARG A 90 1.40 8.04 -2.09
N ALA A 91 1.09 8.26 -3.37
CA ALA A 91 2.03 8.01 -4.46
C ALA A 91 3.31 8.85 -4.32
N VAL A 92 3.18 10.15 -4.03
CA VAL A 92 4.34 11.04 -3.80
C VAL A 92 5.14 10.58 -2.58
N LEU A 93 4.47 10.27 -1.46
CA LEU A 93 5.14 9.79 -0.25
C LEU A 93 5.86 8.45 -0.50
N THR A 94 5.29 7.55 -1.31
CA THR A 94 5.93 6.31 -1.71
C THR A 94 7.23 6.56 -2.50
N LEU A 95 7.25 7.57 -3.39
CA LEU A 95 8.48 7.94 -4.09
C LEU A 95 9.57 8.43 -3.13
N PHE A 96 9.20 9.17 -2.08
CA PHE A 96 10.16 9.57 -1.05
C PHE A 96 10.72 8.37 -0.26
N LEU A 97 9.94 7.30 -0.08
CA LEU A 97 10.46 6.07 0.54
C LEU A 97 11.59 5.43 -0.25
N LEU A 98 11.57 5.55 -1.60
CA LEU A 98 12.60 4.95 -2.45
C LEU A 98 13.98 5.61 -2.30
N ILE A 99 14.03 6.85 -1.82
CA ILE A 99 15.27 7.63 -1.71
C ILE A 99 15.72 7.84 -0.27
N THR A 100 14.94 7.36 0.72
CA THR A 100 15.26 7.57 2.13
C THR A 100 15.89 6.33 2.78
N ASN A 101 16.97 6.55 3.53
CA ASN A 101 17.67 5.53 4.31
C ASN A 101 17.58 5.79 5.83
N SER A 102 16.75 6.76 6.26
CA SER A 102 16.59 7.10 7.66
C SER A 102 15.31 6.46 8.24
N LEU A 103 15.45 5.71 9.32
CA LEU A 103 14.31 5.10 10.02
C LEU A 103 13.28 6.14 10.48
N GLY A 104 13.74 7.29 10.98
CA GLY A 104 12.85 8.37 11.43
C GLY A 104 12.01 8.94 10.28
N LEU A 105 12.61 9.14 9.10
CA LEU A 105 11.89 9.59 7.90
C LEU A 105 10.94 8.51 7.39
N ILE A 106 11.31 7.24 7.44
CA ILE A 106 10.40 6.14 7.06
C ILE A 106 9.15 6.15 7.94
N TYR A 107 9.30 6.24 9.26
CA TYR A 107 8.15 6.30 10.16
C TYR A 107 7.28 7.54 9.92
N LEU A 108 7.90 8.71 9.69
CA LEU A 108 7.16 9.93 9.36
C LEU A 108 6.37 9.77 8.07
N ILE A 109 6.98 9.21 7.01
CA ILE A 109 6.31 8.99 5.72
C ILE A 109 5.15 8.01 5.88
N VAL A 110 5.36 6.88 6.59
CA VAL A 110 4.30 5.90 6.87
C VAL A 110 3.14 6.54 7.64
N LEU A 111 3.44 7.36 8.65
CA LEU A 111 2.43 8.10 9.41
C LEU A 111 1.64 9.06 8.52
N LEU A 112 2.29 9.80 7.63
CA LEU A 112 1.62 10.70 6.69
C LEU A 112 0.77 9.96 5.66
N MET A 113 1.24 8.80 5.17
CA MET A 113 0.46 7.92 4.30
C MET A 113 -0.79 7.41 5.00
N GLU A 114 -0.69 7.05 6.27
CA GLU A 114 -1.84 6.59 7.06
C GLU A 114 -2.84 7.71 7.30
N ILE A 115 -2.37 8.94 7.60
CA ILE A 115 -3.25 10.11 7.70
C ILE A 115 -4.03 10.31 6.40
N ALA A 116 -3.39 10.23 5.24
CA ALA A 116 -4.07 10.31 3.94
C ALA A 116 -5.12 9.19 3.78
N SER A 117 -4.80 7.96 4.20
CA SER A 117 -5.69 6.80 4.15
C SER A 117 -6.94 6.96 5.02
N LEU A 118 -6.83 7.66 6.15
CA LEU A 118 -7.96 7.93 7.04
C LEU A 118 -9.08 8.76 6.37
N PHE A 119 -8.75 9.65 5.46
CA PHE A 119 -9.73 10.43 4.70
C PHE A 119 -10.33 9.61 3.56
N PHE A 120 -9.58 8.68 3.01
CA PHE A 120 -10.00 7.88 1.86
C PHE A 120 -11.19 6.98 2.17
N MET A 121 -11.16 6.24 3.27
CA MET A 121 -12.19 5.25 3.62
C MET A 121 -13.59 5.86 3.83
N PRO A 122 -13.77 6.93 4.65
CA PRO A 122 -15.07 7.58 4.79
C PRO A 122 -15.56 8.22 3.48
N ALA A 123 -14.67 8.85 2.71
CA ALA A 123 -15.01 9.44 1.42
C ALA A 123 -15.56 8.39 0.44
N ARG A 124 -14.91 7.22 0.37
CA ARG A 124 -15.37 6.06 -0.41
C ARG A 124 -16.75 5.58 0.05
N ASN A 125 -16.91 5.33 1.34
CA ASN A 125 -18.15 4.79 1.90
C ASN A 125 -19.33 5.75 1.67
N ALA A 126 -19.07 7.06 1.68
CA ALA A 126 -20.08 8.08 1.37
C ALA A 126 -20.33 8.25 -0.15
N LEU A 127 -19.40 7.81 -1.01
CA LEU A 127 -19.53 7.88 -2.46
C LEU A 127 -20.30 6.69 -3.04
N ILE A 128 -20.12 5.48 -2.53
CA ILE A 128 -20.76 4.25 -3.04
C ILE A 128 -22.28 4.37 -3.17
N PRO A 129 -23.05 4.84 -2.13
CA PRO A 129 -24.50 4.97 -2.23
C PRO A 129 -24.98 5.97 -3.29
N ARG A 130 -24.08 6.86 -3.76
CA ARG A 130 -24.40 7.82 -4.83
C ARG A 130 -24.16 7.26 -6.23
N LEU A 131 -23.49 6.11 -6.32
CA LEU A 131 -23.12 5.50 -7.60
C LEU A 131 -24.02 4.32 -7.96
N VAL A 132 -24.61 3.67 -6.98
CA VAL A 132 -25.45 2.48 -7.17
C VAL A 132 -26.85 2.70 -6.58
N SER A 133 -27.83 1.89 -7.00
CA SER A 133 -29.17 1.93 -6.43
C SER A 133 -29.19 1.42 -4.97
N ALA A 134 -30.19 1.81 -4.18
CA ALA A 134 -30.27 1.47 -2.76
C ALA A 134 -30.22 -0.02 -2.47
N ASP A 135 -30.83 -0.85 -3.34
CA ASP A 135 -30.81 -2.31 -3.27
C ASP A 135 -29.44 -2.93 -3.59
N GLN A 136 -28.54 -2.18 -4.23
CA GLN A 136 -27.21 -2.62 -4.63
C GLN A 136 -26.10 -2.19 -3.64
N VAL A 137 -26.38 -1.27 -2.72
CA VAL A 137 -25.37 -0.70 -1.79
C VAL A 137 -24.66 -1.78 -0.98
N THR A 138 -25.40 -2.75 -0.45
CA THR A 138 -24.83 -3.87 0.34
C THR A 138 -23.85 -4.70 -0.49
N VAL A 139 -24.24 -5.02 -1.74
CA VAL A 139 -23.39 -5.78 -2.66
C VAL A 139 -22.15 -4.99 -3.07
N ALA A 140 -22.30 -3.69 -3.33
CA ALA A 140 -21.20 -2.80 -3.69
C ALA A 140 -20.17 -2.68 -2.55
N ASN A 141 -20.64 -2.52 -1.31
CA ASN A 141 -19.77 -2.49 -0.13
C ASN A 141 -19.07 -3.84 0.11
N GLY A 142 -19.79 -4.95 -0.04
CA GLY A 142 -19.22 -6.30 0.04
C GLY A 142 -18.11 -6.51 -0.99
N LEU A 143 -18.35 -6.10 -2.25
CA LEU A 143 -17.37 -6.18 -3.31
C LEU A 143 -16.14 -5.30 -3.03
N ALA A 144 -16.33 -4.08 -2.54
CA ALA A 144 -15.24 -3.20 -2.16
C ALA A 144 -14.40 -3.77 -1.01
N TYR A 145 -15.04 -4.37 0.00
CA TYR A 145 -14.35 -5.02 1.12
C TYR A 145 -13.57 -6.25 0.68
N THR A 146 -14.18 -7.17 -0.06
CA THR A 146 -13.50 -8.38 -0.55
C THR A 146 -12.33 -8.03 -1.48
N THR A 147 -12.48 -6.99 -2.29
CA THR A 147 -11.40 -6.47 -3.14
C THR A 147 -10.24 -5.95 -2.31
N GLN A 148 -10.51 -5.25 -1.22
CA GLN A 148 -9.46 -4.76 -0.31
C GLN A 148 -8.69 -5.90 0.33
N GLN A 149 -9.38 -6.96 0.78
CA GLN A 149 -8.73 -8.17 1.31
C GLN A 149 -7.91 -8.91 0.25
N ALA A 150 -8.44 -9.00 -0.98
CA ALA A 150 -7.71 -9.58 -2.11
C ALA A 150 -6.45 -8.76 -2.43
N SER A 151 -6.55 -7.43 -2.45
CA SER A 151 -5.40 -6.53 -2.65
C SER A 151 -4.32 -6.73 -1.59
N MET A 152 -4.71 -6.95 -0.32
CA MET A 152 -3.79 -7.25 0.77
C MET A 152 -3.01 -8.54 0.50
N ILE A 153 -3.72 -9.63 0.23
CA ILE A 153 -3.12 -10.95 -0.01
C ILE A 153 -2.19 -10.88 -1.22
N ILE A 154 -2.69 -10.34 -2.34
CA ILE A 154 -1.93 -10.25 -3.59
C ILE A 154 -0.72 -9.32 -3.42
N GLY A 155 -0.90 -8.13 -2.83
CA GLY A 155 0.15 -7.15 -2.63
C GLY A 155 1.30 -7.68 -1.75
N LEU A 156 0.97 -8.31 -0.61
CA LEU A 156 1.98 -8.93 0.26
C LEU A 156 2.69 -10.11 -0.42
N THR A 157 1.96 -10.95 -1.16
CA THR A 157 2.57 -12.07 -1.90
C THR A 157 3.48 -11.57 -3.01
N MET A 158 3.05 -10.56 -3.75
CA MET A 158 3.85 -9.94 -4.80
C MET A 158 5.11 -9.27 -4.25
N SER A 159 5.04 -8.61 -3.10
CA SER A 159 6.22 -8.00 -2.47
C SER A 159 7.29 -9.05 -2.14
N GLY A 160 6.88 -10.20 -1.59
CA GLY A 160 7.78 -11.30 -1.34
C GLY A 160 8.39 -11.89 -2.62
N ALA A 161 7.56 -12.07 -3.67
CA ALA A 161 8.05 -12.57 -4.96
C ALA A 161 9.02 -11.58 -5.64
N ILE A 162 8.75 -10.27 -5.57
CA ILE A 162 9.64 -9.22 -6.11
C ILE A 162 10.97 -9.25 -5.36
N LEU A 163 10.94 -9.35 -4.03
CA LEU A 163 12.16 -9.40 -3.22
C LEU A 163 12.99 -10.65 -3.55
N ALA A 164 12.36 -11.83 -3.58
CA ALA A 164 13.04 -13.08 -3.91
C ALA A 164 13.63 -13.07 -5.34
N GLY A 165 12.88 -12.51 -6.29
CA GLY A 165 13.36 -12.35 -7.68
C GLY A 165 14.53 -11.39 -7.76
N PHE A 166 14.49 -10.28 -7.03
CA PHE A 166 15.60 -9.33 -6.96
C PHE A 166 16.85 -9.99 -6.34
N GLU A 167 16.70 -10.71 -5.23
CA GLU A 167 17.80 -11.45 -4.60
C GLU A 167 18.41 -12.50 -5.56
N ALA A 168 17.57 -13.22 -6.30
CA ALA A 168 18.01 -14.21 -7.26
C ALA A 168 18.82 -13.56 -8.40
N VAL A 169 18.36 -12.42 -8.93
CA VAL A 169 19.08 -11.65 -9.96
C VAL A 169 20.41 -11.14 -9.42
N VAL A 170 20.43 -10.55 -8.21
CA VAL A 170 21.66 -10.06 -7.58
C VAL A 170 22.66 -11.19 -7.38
N ARG A 171 22.21 -12.34 -6.85
CA ARG A 171 23.09 -13.53 -6.69
C ARG A 171 23.62 -14.05 -8.02
N TRP A 172 22.78 -14.09 -9.06
CA TRP A 172 23.19 -14.51 -10.39
C TRP A 172 24.23 -13.56 -11.00
N VAL A 173 24.00 -12.24 -10.87
CA VAL A 173 24.93 -11.21 -11.33
C VAL A 173 26.26 -11.28 -10.58
N LEU A 174 26.24 -11.50 -9.25
CA LEU A 174 27.46 -11.64 -8.44
C LEU A 174 28.22 -12.96 -8.69
N ALA A 175 27.51 -14.00 -9.16
CA ALA A 175 28.13 -15.27 -9.55
C ALA A 175 28.68 -15.24 -10.97
N SER A 176 28.30 -14.24 -11.77
CA SER A 176 28.86 -14.03 -13.11
C SER A 176 30.17 -13.25 -12.99
N ASP A 177 31.30 -13.81 -13.51
CA ASP A 177 32.66 -13.23 -13.48
C ASP A 177 32.79 -11.94 -14.31
N PHE A 178 31.81 -11.04 -14.26
CA PHE A 178 31.90 -9.76 -14.96
C PHE A 178 32.68 -8.75 -14.11
N PRO A 179 33.81 -8.21 -14.57
CA PRO A 179 34.70 -7.35 -13.78
C PRO A 179 34.06 -6.01 -13.32
N PHE A 180 32.91 -5.61 -13.89
CA PHE A 180 32.18 -4.39 -13.51
C PHE A 180 31.16 -4.60 -12.39
N VAL A 181 30.83 -5.84 -12.04
CA VAL A 181 29.75 -6.18 -11.10
C VAL A 181 30.08 -5.77 -9.68
N ASP A 182 31.31 -5.99 -9.23
CA ASP A 182 31.73 -5.65 -7.87
C ASP A 182 31.68 -4.15 -7.57
N VAL A 183 31.90 -3.32 -8.60
CA VAL A 183 31.89 -1.85 -8.44
C VAL A 183 30.46 -1.29 -8.45
N LEU A 184 29.56 -1.83 -9.28
CA LEU A 184 28.22 -1.28 -9.47
C LEU A 184 27.17 -1.89 -8.54
N VAL A 185 27.27 -3.18 -8.28
CA VAL A 185 26.26 -3.95 -7.55
C VAL A 185 26.72 -4.32 -6.13
N GLY A 186 28.03 -4.31 -5.88
CA GLY A 186 28.61 -4.63 -4.57
C GLY A 186 28.02 -3.83 -3.40
N PRO A 187 27.91 -2.51 -3.49
CA PRO A 187 27.29 -1.70 -2.43
C PRO A 187 25.80 -1.99 -2.21
N LEU A 188 25.05 -2.26 -3.29
CA LEU A 188 23.65 -2.62 -3.24
C LEU A 188 23.44 -4.04 -2.67
N ALA A 189 24.31 -4.98 -3.07
CA ALA A 189 24.25 -6.35 -2.58
C ALA A 189 24.57 -6.44 -1.08
N THR A 190 25.57 -5.71 -0.60
CA THR A 190 25.88 -5.65 0.84
C THR A 190 24.78 -4.97 1.66
N ALA A 191 24.10 -3.98 1.10
CA ALA A 191 22.97 -3.32 1.75
C ALA A 191 21.74 -4.22 1.88
N LEU A 192 21.50 -5.12 0.92
CA LEU A 192 20.28 -5.95 0.84
C LEU A 192 20.49 -7.38 1.35
N LEU A 193 21.65 -7.96 1.16
CA LEU A 193 21.96 -9.35 1.54
C LEU A 193 22.79 -9.46 2.83
N GLY A 194 23.21 -8.32 3.40
CA GLY A 194 24.13 -8.28 4.52
C GLY A 194 25.60 -8.51 4.10
N PRO A 195 26.56 -8.31 5.05
CA PRO A 195 27.97 -8.54 4.77
C PRO A 195 28.21 -10.01 4.43
N ARG A 196 28.96 -10.27 3.35
CA ARG A 196 29.39 -11.61 2.96
C ARG A 196 30.11 -12.23 4.18
N ALA A 197 29.53 -13.30 4.74
CA ALA A 197 30.29 -14.19 5.61
C ALA A 197 31.37 -14.84 4.74
N GLY A 198 32.63 -14.40 4.95
CA GLY A 198 33.82 -14.96 4.31
C GLY A 198 34.10 -16.37 4.80
#